data_1df548fda8af5a98bc8531d897237aef
#
_entry.id   1df548fda8af5a98bc8531d897237aef
#
_cell.length_a   1.000
_cell.length_b   1.000
_cell.length_c   1.000
_cell.angle_alpha   90.00
_cell.angle_beta   90.00
_cell.angle_gamma   90.00
#
_symmetry.space_group_name_H-M   'P 1'
#
loop_
_entity.id
_entity.type
_entity.pdbx_description
1 polymer ?
#
loop_
_entity_poly.entity_id
_entity_poly.type
_entity_poly.pdbx_seq_one_letter_code
_entity_poly.pdbx_strand_id
1 'polypeptide(L)'
;AHFLVLGDEAKGDYDFEAKKLTAKHFEHPDDTKPKVFISELRVNELSETAQAIIKKMVDQMPESVVDADNFLYSGKHWDVTKAEYDTLLNESEYAAWMAAWGFRANHFTVSVNHLTRTDELTDVNTLLKEAGFVLNTSGGEIKGGPDVFLAQSSTMADRADVAFSDETV
;
A
#
# COMPACT_ATOMS: atom_id res chain seq x y z
N ALA A 1 -8.20 -6.97 -12.41
CA ALA A 1 -8.16 -7.24 -13.85
C ALA A 1 -6.94 -6.64 -14.53
N HIS A 2 -6.44 -5.47 -14.10
CA HIS A 2 -5.38 -4.71 -14.79
C HIS A 2 -4.10 -5.54 -15.02
N PHE A 3 -3.54 -6.13 -13.97
CA PHE A 3 -2.31 -6.93 -14.08
C PHE A 3 -2.50 -8.22 -14.88
N LEU A 4 -3.68 -8.84 -14.85
CA LEU A 4 -3.98 -10.03 -15.65
C LEU A 4 -3.89 -9.75 -17.16
N VAL A 5 -4.24 -8.55 -17.60
CA VAL A 5 -4.11 -8.11 -19.01
C VAL A 5 -2.65 -7.94 -19.41
N LEU A 6 -1.78 -7.61 -18.45
CA LEU A 6 -0.34 -7.48 -18.66
C LEU A 6 0.40 -8.82 -18.66
N GLY A 7 -0.30 -9.94 -18.37
CA GLY A 7 0.26 -11.28 -18.35
C GLY A 7 0.62 -11.81 -16.96
N ASP A 8 0.32 -11.03 -15.91
CA ASP A 8 0.52 -11.50 -14.54
C ASP A 8 -0.50 -12.57 -14.17
N GLU A 9 -0.12 -13.49 -13.31
CA GLU A 9 -0.95 -14.56 -12.78
C GLU A 9 -1.14 -14.38 -11.27
N ALA A 10 -2.35 -14.61 -10.77
CA ALA A 10 -2.60 -14.66 -9.34
C ALA A 10 -1.95 -15.92 -8.74
N LYS A 11 -1.11 -15.77 -7.72
CA LYS A 11 -0.32 -16.86 -7.13
C LYS A 11 -0.73 -17.21 -5.71
N GLY A 12 -1.08 -16.25 -4.87
CA GLY A 12 -1.45 -16.51 -3.49
C GLY A 12 -2.51 -15.58 -2.96
N ASP A 13 -3.29 -16.11 -2.03
CA ASP A 13 -4.29 -15.39 -1.25
C ASP A 13 -3.82 -15.27 0.19
N TYR A 14 -4.07 -14.12 0.82
CA TYR A 14 -3.67 -13.80 2.17
C TYR A 14 -4.85 -13.24 2.95
N ASP A 15 -4.93 -13.60 4.23
CA ASP A 15 -5.87 -13.03 5.18
C ASP A 15 -5.12 -12.36 6.32
N PHE A 16 -5.44 -11.10 6.59
CA PHE A 16 -4.93 -10.32 7.70
C PHE A 16 -6.07 -9.98 8.65
N GLU A 17 -6.54 -10.96 9.40
CA GLU A 17 -7.72 -10.88 10.26
C GLU A 17 -7.68 -9.65 11.17
N ALA A 18 -6.56 -9.42 11.86
CA ALA A 18 -6.40 -8.28 12.78
C ALA A 18 -6.51 -6.90 12.11
N LYS A 19 -6.28 -6.83 10.79
CA LYS A 19 -6.39 -5.60 9.99
C LYS A 19 -7.64 -5.56 9.14
N LYS A 20 -8.45 -6.60 9.16
CA LYS A 20 -9.64 -6.76 8.32
C LYS A 20 -9.34 -6.63 6.83
N LEU A 21 -8.21 -7.21 6.38
CA LEU A 21 -7.78 -7.17 4.99
C LEU A 21 -7.69 -8.57 4.41
N THR A 22 -8.08 -8.69 3.15
CA THR A 22 -7.65 -9.79 2.27
C THR A 22 -6.64 -9.25 1.27
N ALA A 23 -5.77 -10.10 0.75
CA ALA A 23 -4.84 -9.68 -0.30
C ALA A 23 -4.53 -10.80 -1.27
N LYS A 24 -4.08 -10.41 -2.45
CA LYS A 24 -3.54 -11.32 -3.48
C LYS A 24 -2.19 -10.80 -3.94
N HIS A 25 -1.28 -11.73 -4.24
CA HIS A 25 -0.12 -11.36 -5.02
C HIS A 25 -0.18 -11.91 -6.44
N PHE A 26 0.46 -11.20 -7.34
CA PHE A 26 0.53 -11.51 -8.76
C PHE A 26 1.98 -11.56 -9.19
N GLU A 27 2.30 -12.52 -10.05
CA GLU A 27 3.62 -12.68 -10.64
C GLU A 27 3.50 -12.89 -12.14
N HIS A 28 4.41 -12.27 -12.87
CA HIS A 28 4.55 -12.52 -14.30
C HIS A 28 5.42 -13.79 -14.53
N PRO A 29 5.18 -14.60 -15.59
CA PRO A 29 6.04 -15.75 -15.93
C PRO A 29 7.50 -15.37 -16.21
N ASP A 30 7.75 -14.14 -16.66
CA ASP A 30 9.08 -13.54 -16.75
C ASP A 30 9.44 -12.95 -15.37
N ASP A 31 10.38 -13.59 -14.68
CA ASP A 31 10.82 -13.26 -13.31
C ASP A 31 11.57 -11.92 -13.20
N THR A 32 11.93 -11.31 -14.33
CA THR A 32 12.47 -9.94 -14.36
C THR A 32 11.42 -8.86 -14.19
N LYS A 33 10.12 -9.21 -14.28
CA LYS A 33 9.01 -8.30 -14.07
C LYS A 33 8.72 -8.14 -12.58
N PRO A 34 8.21 -6.97 -12.16
CA PRO A 34 7.86 -6.74 -10.78
C PRO A 34 6.71 -7.65 -10.32
N LYS A 35 6.79 -8.11 -9.09
CA LYS A 35 5.67 -8.77 -8.40
C LYS A 35 4.74 -7.71 -7.83
N VAL A 36 3.45 -7.99 -7.80
CA VAL A 36 2.43 -7.05 -7.35
C VAL A 36 1.65 -7.65 -6.19
N PHE A 37 1.41 -6.86 -5.15
CA PHE A 37 0.61 -7.22 -3.99
C PHE A 37 -0.54 -6.23 -3.84
N ILE A 38 -1.77 -6.73 -3.82
CA ILE A 38 -2.97 -5.91 -3.74
C ILE A 38 -3.78 -6.35 -2.53
N SER A 39 -3.99 -5.40 -1.62
CA SER A 39 -4.85 -5.60 -0.45
C SER A 39 -6.24 -4.99 -0.69
N GLU A 40 -7.24 -5.63 -0.13
CA GLU A 40 -8.64 -5.20 -0.13
C GLU A 40 -9.17 -5.16 1.30
N LEU A 41 -9.81 -4.06 1.67
CA LEU A 41 -10.40 -3.89 2.99
C LEU A 41 -11.76 -4.59 3.05
N ARG A 42 -11.98 -5.42 4.08
CA ARG A 42 -13.28 -6.02 4.38
C ARG A 42 -14.19 -4.99 5.05
N VAL A 43 -14.74 -4.10 4.24
CA VAL A 43 -15.53 -2.94 4.70
C VAL A 43 -16.72 -3.37 5.57
N ASN A 44 -17.34 -4.51 5.27
CA ASN A 44 -18.47 -5.05 6.05
C ASN A 44 -18.13 -5.47 7.48
N GLU A 45 -16.84 -5.53 7.82
CA GLU A 45 -16.37 -5.82 9.19
C GLU A 45 -16.08 -4.55 10.00
N LEU A 46 -16.21 -3.37 9.39
CA LEU A 46 -16.07 -2.08 10.06
C LEU A 46 -17.39 -1.65 10.70
N SER A 47 -17.33 -0.62 11.54
CA SER A 47 -18.52 -0.01 12.12
C SER A 47 -19.45 0.56 11.03
N GLU A 48 -20.75 0.68 11.33
CA GLU A 48 -21.71 1.27 10.40
C GLU A 48 -21.33 2.70 10.00
N THR A 49 -20.73 3.47 10.92
CA THR A 49 -20.23 4.82 10.64
C THR A 49 -19.08 4.80 9.62
N ALA A 50 -18.09 3.94 9.80
CA ALA A 50 -16.99 3.80 8.85
C ALA A 50 -17.47 3.30 7.47
N GLN A 51 -18.38 2.33 7.45
CA GLN A 51 -19.01 1.86 6.22
C GLN A 51 -19.74 2.99 5.46
N ALA A 52 -20.49 3.83 6.18
CA ALA A 52 -21.20 4.96 5.58
C ALA A 52 -20.24 5.99 4.97
N ILE A 53 -19.12 6.30 5.65
CA ILE A 53 -18.09 7.19 5.13
C ILE A 53 -17.46 6.60 3.85
N ILE A 54 -17.07 5.34 3.89
CA ILE A 54 -16.46 4.67 2.74
C ILE A 54 -17.45 4.63 1.56
N LYS A 55 -18.72 4.32 1.83
CA LYS A 55 -19.74 4.34 0.79
C LYS A 55 -19.89 5.73 0.18
N LYS A 56 -19.95 6.80 1.01
CA LYS A 56 -19.99 8.19 0.53
C LYS A 56 -18.82 8.53 -0.38
N MET A 57 -17.60 8.04 -0.06
CA MET A 57 -16.42 8.24 -0.89
C MET A 57 -16.56 7.52 -2.24
N VAL A 58 -16.95 6.24 -2.21
CA VAL A 58 -17.11 5.42 -3.42
C VAL A 58 -18.21 5.96 -4.33
N ASP A 59 -19.34 6.42 -3.77
CA ASP A 59 -20.45 6.98 -4.53
C ASP A 59 -20.09 8.27 -5.30
N GLN A 60 -19.02 8.96 -4.93
CA GLN A 60 -18.50 10.14 -5.63
C GLN A 60 -17.61 9.78 -6.83
N MET A 61 -17.13 8.53 -6.89
CA MET A 61 -16.20 8.12 -7.92
C MET A 61 -16.93 7.88 -9.25
N PRO A 62 -16.49 8.52 -10.35
CA PRO A 62 -17.05 8.23 -11.66
C PRO A 62 -16.81 6.77 -12.07
N GLU A 63 -17.81 6.11 -12.63
CA GLU A 63 -17.69 4.72 -13.10
C GLU A 63 -16.52 4.52 -14.09
N SER A 64 -16.25 5.51 -14.93
CA SER A 64 -15.17 5.47 -15.92
C SER A 64 -13.76 5.39 -15.32
N VAL A 65 -13.59 5.72 -14.04
CA VAL A 65 -12.28 5.68 -13.37
C VAL A 65 -11.75 4.25 -13.28
N VAL A 66 -12.63 3.28 -13.05
CA VAL A 66 -12.24 1.86 -12.84
C VAL A 66 -11.67 1.23 -14.11
N ASP A 67 -12.13 1.70 -15.27
CA ASP A 67 -11.72 1.18 -16.59
C ASP A 67 -10.57 2.00 -17.21
N ALA A 68 -10.14 3.06 -16.55
CA ALA A 68 -9.06 3.91 -17.05
C ALA A 68 -7.69 3.23 -16.91
N ASP A 69 -6.84 3.37 -17.92
CA ASP A 69 -5.48 2.79 -17.92
C ASP A 69 -4.64 3.25 -16.73
N ASN A 70 -4.91 4.44 -16.21
CA ASN A 70 -4.21 5.04 -15.08
C ASN A 70 -4.87 4.79 -13.73
N PHE A 71 -5.88 3.92 -13.64
CA PHE A 71 -6.66 3.70 -12.41
C PHE A 71 -5.78 3.50 -11.16
N LEU A 72 -4.75 2.67 -11.24
CA LEU A 72 -3.89 2.29 -10.11
C LEU A 72 -3.03 3.44 -9.56
N TYR A 73 -2.96 4.57 -10.26
CA TYR A 73 -2.22 5.77 -9.85
C TYR A 73 -3.01 7.06 -10.13
N SER A 74 -4.33 6.94 -10.17
CA SER A 74 -5.22 8.05 -10.48
C SER A 74 -5.48 9.00 -9.29
N GLY A 75 -5.08 8.60 -8.10
CA GLY A 75 -5.23 9.40 -6.89
C GLY A 75 -6.62 9.34 -6.27
N LYS A 76 -6.98 10.41 -5.60
CA LYS A 76 -8.24 10.56 -4.86
C LYS A 76 -9.34 11.11 -5.76
N HIS A 77 -10.51 10.46 -5.77
CA HIS A 77 -11.68 10.83 -6.58
C HIS A 77 -12.89 11.25 -5.74
N TRP A 78 -12.68 11.57 -4.48
CA TRP A 78 -13.75 11.93 -3.53
C TRP A 78 -13.32 13.07 -2.62
N ASP A 79 -14.31 13.73 -2.08
CA ASP A 79 -14.18 14.66 -0.98
C ASP A 79 -14.44 13.93 0.34
N VAL A 80 -13.54 14.14 1.29
CA VAL A 80 -13.63 13.63 2.66
C VAL A 80 -13.19 14.73 3.62
N THR A 81 -13.89 14.89 4.73
CA THR A 81 -13.53 15.86 5.77
C THR A 81 -12.45 15.29 6.69
N LYS A 82 -11.76 16.18 7.40
CA LYS A 82 -10.78 15.76 8.42
C LYS A 82 -11.43 14.90 9.51
N ALA A 83 -12.64 15.24 9.94
CA ALA A 83 -13.40 14.48 10.94
C ALA A 83 -13.75 13.06 10.44
N GLU A 84 -14.13 12.91 9.17
CA GLU A 84 -14.39 11.60 8.56
C GLU A 84 -13.08 10.77 8.47
N TYR A 85 -11.98 11.41 8.08
CA TYR A 85 -10.65 10.77 8.08
C TYR A 85 -10.27 10.28 9.48
N ASP A 86 -10.42 11.10 10.53
CA ASP A 86 -10.10 10.73 11.91
C ASP A 86 -10.97 9.56 12.40
N THR A 87 -12.24 9.55 12.00
CA THR A 87 -13.15 8.44 12.30
C THR A 87 -12.64 7.13 11.67
N LEU A 88 -12.22 7.18 10.42
CA LEU A 88 -11.63 6.00 9.75
C LEU A 88 -10.30 5.59 10.39
N LEU A 89 -9.43 6.55 10.74
CA LEU A 89 -8.13 6.30 11.34
C LEU A 89 -8.22 5.59 12.70
N ASN A 90 -9.22 5.93 13.50
CA ASN A 90 -9.46 5.30 14.79
C ASN A 90 -9.84 3.81 14.67
N GLU A 91 -10.30 3.36 13.50
CA GLU A 91 -10.72 1.98 13.29
C GLU A 91 -9.81 1.22 12.31
N SER A 92 -9.33 1.88 11.27
CA SER A 92 -8.49 1.28 10.22
C SER A 92 -7.54 2.30 9.61
N GLU A 93 -6.25 2.14 9.88
CA GLU A 93 -5.19 2.92 9.21
C GLU A 93 -5.26 2.78 7.68
N TYR A 94 -5.64 1.60 7.18
CA TYR A 94 -5.78 1.35 5.75
C TYR A 94 -6.93 2.17 5.14
N ALA A 95 -8.10 2.21 5.81
CA ALA A 95 -9.22 3.04 5.36
C ALA A 95 -8.86 4.53 5.36
N ALA A 96 -8.18 5.00 6.41
CA ALA A 96 -7.73 6.39 6.51
C ALA A 96 -6.71 6.73 5.42
N TRP A 97 -5.74 5.84 5.17
CA TRP A 97 -4.76 6.04 4.10
C TRP A 97 -5.44 6.15 2.73
N MET A 98 -6.39 5.26 2.43
CA MET A 98 -7.17 5.31 1.19
C MET A 98 -7.98 6.60 1.09
N ALA A 99 -8.62 7.04 2.19
CA ALA A 99 -9.39 8.27 2.23
C ALA A 99 -8.54 9.52 1.90
N ALA A 100 -7.30 9.55 2.39
CA ALA A 100 -6.37 10.66 2.16
C ALA A 100 -5.75 10.66 0.76
N TRP A 101 -5.34 9.47 0.26
CA TRP A 101 -4.47 9.36 -0.91
C TRP A 101 -5.14 8.77 -2.15
N GLY A 102 -6.22 7.99 -1.99
CA GLY A 102 -6.89 7.31 -3.09
C GLY A 102 -6.07 6.19 -3.72
N PHE A 103 -6.25 6.01 -5.02
CA PHE A 103 -5.59 4.93 -5.77
C PHE A 103 -4.14 5.28 -6.10
N ARG A 104 -3.22 4.60 -5.43
CA ARG A 104 -1.78 4.67 -5.67
C ARG A 104 -1.05 3.50 -5.03
N ALA A 105 0.16 3.23 -5.53
CA ALA A 105 1.06 2.31 -4.83
C ALA A 105 1.48 2.94 -3.49
N ASN A 106 1.43 2.14 -2.42
CA ASN A 106 1.84 2.60 -1.12
C ASN A 106 3.28 2.18 -0.76
N HIS A 107 3.79 1.12 -1.43
CA HIS A 107 5.17 0.64 -1.30
C HIS A 107 5.76 0.33 -2.66
N PHE A 108 7.07 0.59 -2.79
CA PHE A 108 7.91 0.01 -3.82
C PHE A 108 9.00 -0.80 -3.13
N THR A 109 9.13 -2.07 -3.49
CA THR A 109 10.11 -2.98 -2.87
C THR A 109 11.17 -3.34 -3.88
N VAL A 110 12.44 -3.20 -3.48
CA VAL A 110 13.59 -3.65 -4.26
C VAL A 110 13.95 -5.05 -3.82
N SER A 111 13.98 -6.00 -4.76
CA SER A 111 14.51 -7.33 -4.50
C SER A 111 16.04 -7.29 -4.53
N VAL A 112 16.66 -7.42 -3.37
CA VAL A 112 18.12 -7.33 -3.22
C VAL A 112 18.83 -8.42 -4.04
N ASN A 113 18.23 -9.60 -4.14
CA ASN A 113 18.77 -10.72 -4.93
C ASN A 113 18.89 -10.44 -6.45
N HIS A 114 18.24 -9.39 -6.94
CA HIS A 114 18.32 -8.95 -8.35
C HIS A 114 19.31 -7.80 -8.57
N LEU A 115 19.95 -7.32 -7.49
CA LEU A 115 20.97 -6.27 -7.62
C LEU A 115 22.28 -6.88 -8.11
N THR A 116 23.01 -6.12 -8.91
CA THR A 116 24.31 -6.54 -9.45
C THR A 116 25.50 -6.09 -8.60
N ARG A 117 25.28 -5.13 -7.68
CA ARG A 117 26.33 -4.53 -6.86
C ARG A 117 26.53 -5.26 -5.52
N THR A 118 25.45 -5.76 -4.95
CA THR A 118 25.43 -6.49 -3.68
C THR A 118 24.17 -7.34 -3.62
N ASP A 119 24.25 -8.46 -2.91
CA ASP A 119 23.13 -9.31 -2.52
C ASP A 119 22.88 -9.28 -1.00
N GLU A 120 23.62 -8.41 -0.29
CA GLU A 120 23.50 -8.25 1.16
C GLU A 120 22.59 -7.06 1.52
N LEU A 121 21.55 -7.32 2.31
CA LEU A 121 20.61 -6.30 2.76
C LEU A 121 21.27 -5.21 3.62
N THR A 122 22.29 -5.55 4.39
CA THR A 122 23.09 -4.62 5.19
C THR A 122 23.82 -3.58 4.36
N ASP A 123 24.33 -4.00 3.18
CA ASP A 123 25.01 -3.09 2.26
C ASP A 123 24.00 -2.11 1.63
N VAL A 124 22.82 -2.62 1.26
CA VAL A 124 21.73 -1.77 0.75
C VAL A 124 21.30 -0.76 1.79
N ASN A 125 21.13 -1.17 3.06
CA ASN A 125 20.81 -0.28 4.16
C ASN A 125 21.88 0.82 4.34
N THR A 126 23.15 0.46 4.20
CA THR A 126 24.25 1.42 4.27
C THR A 126 24.16 2.45 3.15
N LEU A 127 23.94 2.00 1.92
CA LEU A 127 23.76 2.88 0.76
C LEU A 127 22.58 3.84 0.92
N LEU A 128 21.45 3.34 1.46
CA LEU A 128 20.27 4.17 1.72
C LEU A 128 20.58 5.26 2.76
N LYS A 129 21.28 4.93 3.84
CA LYS A 129 21.69 5.90 4.87
C LYS A 129 22.67 6.94 4.30
N GLU A 130 23.64 6.52 3.50
CA GLU A 130 24.58 7.42 2.82
C GLU A 130 23.87 8.37 1.85
N ALA A 131 22.77 7.91 1.23
CA ALA A 131 21.90 8.71 0.37
C ALA A 131 20.94 9.64 1.15
N GLY A 132 20.96 9.59 2.48
CA GLY A 132 20.16 10.47 3.36
C GLY A 132 18.79 9.90 3.75
N PHE A 133 18.47 8.64 3.41
CA PHE A 133 17.23 8.03 3.84
C PHE A 133 17.31 7.58 5.31
N VAL A 134 16.21 7.81 6.03
CA VAL A 134 16.03 7.29 7.39
C VAL A 134 15.39 5.92 7.32
N LEU A 135 15.99 4.91 7.96
CA LEU A 135 15.43 3.57 8.01
C LEU A 135 14.47 3.40 9.21
N ASN A 136 13.45 2.57 9.03
CA ASN A 136 12.55 2.17 10.10
C ASN A 136 13.23 1.15 11.03
N THR A 137 13.58 1.61 12.23
CA THR A 137 14.26 0.80 13.25
C THR A 137 13.30 0.20 14.28
N SER A 138 12.00 0.42 14.18
CA SER A 138 11.00 -0.16 15.08
C SER A 138 10.99 -1.69 14.95
N GLY A 139 11.33 -2.38 16.03
CA GLY A 139 11.49 -3.85 16.02
C GLY A 139 12.77 -4.37 15.35
N GLY A 140 13.76 -3.50 15.16
CA GLY A 140 15.01 -3.79 14.45
C GLY A 140 15.03 -3.22 13.03
N GLU A 141 16.23 -2.91 12.53
CA GLU A 141 16.42 -2.37 11.19
C GLU A 141 16.11 -3.41 10.09
N ILE A 142 16.54 -4.66 10.32
CA ILE A 142 16.22 -5.80 9.47
C ILE A 142 15.21 -6.66 10.20
N LYS A 143 14.12 -7.00 9.55
CA LYS A 143 13.02 -7.81 10.05
C LYS A 143 12.95 -9.13 9.30
N GLY A 144 12.59 -10.20 10.01
CA GLY A 144 12.62 -11.55 9.47
C GLY A 144 14.04 -12.11 9.44
N GLY A 145 14.25 -13.15 8.65
CA GLY A 145 15.51 -13.85 8.55
C GLY A 145 15.38 -15.20 7.84
N PRO A 146 16.43 -16.03 7.89
CA PRO A 146 16.44 -17.34 7.23
C PRO A 146 15.31 -18.27 7.66
N ASP A 147 14.88 -18.20 8.93
CA ASP A 147 13.84 -19.05 9.49
C ASP A 147 12.45 -18.85 8.83
N VAL A 148 12.22 -17.66 8.28
CA VAL A 148 10.98 -17.32 7.57
C VAL A 148 11.23 -17.07 6.08
N PHE A 149 12.41 -17.39 5.58
CA PHE A 149 12.84 -17.21 4.19
C PHE A 149 12.64 -15.78 3.64
N LEU A 150 12.60 -14.81 4.53
CA LEU A 150 12.41 -13.41 4.18
C LEU A 150 13.15 -12.52 5.19
N ALA A 151 14.07 -11.71 4.70
CA ALA A 151 14.67 -10.61 5.43
C ALA A 151 14.34 -9.31 4.71
N GLN A 152 13.89 -8.30 5.42
CA GLN A 152 13.50 -7.02 4.84
C GLN A 152 13.82 -5.84 5.74
N SER A 153 14.07 -4.70 5.13
CA SER A 153 14.15 -3.40 5.79
C SER A 153 13.28 -2.40 5.04
N SER A 154 12.98 -1.27 5.65
CA SER A 154 12.21 -0.22 5.03
C SER A 154 12.71 1.16 5.40
N THR A 155 12.57 2.11 4.51
CA THR A 155 12.72 3.52 4.84
C THR A 155 11.51 4.00 5.64
N MET A 156 11.70 5.07 6.41
CA MET A 156 10.57 5.81 6.98
C MET A 156 9.82 6.53 5.87
N ALA A 157 8.50 6.58 6.00
CA ALA A 157 7.67 7.40 5.12
C ALA A 157 7.91 8.89 5.41
N ASP A 158 7.90 9.70 4.36
CA ASP A 158 7.90 11.16 4.50
C ASP A 158 6.54 11.65 5.00
N ARG A 159 6.55 12.86 5.56
CA ARG A 159 5.34 13.59 5.89
C ARG A 159 4.93 14.43 4.69
N ALA A 160 3.65 14.50 4.43
CA ALA A 160 3.09 15.35 3.38
C ALA A 160 1.75 15.92 3.83
N ASP A 161 1.48 17.14 3.42
CA ASP A 161 0.21 17.77 3.68
C ASP A 161 -0.91 17.06 2.91
N VAL A 162 -2.04 16.85 3.57
CA VAL A 162 -3.23 16.23 2.98
C VAL A 162 -4.36 17.26 2.94
N ALA A 163 -4.90 17.48 1.75
CA ALA A 163 -6.08 18.32 1.57
C ALA A 163 -7.35 17.52 1.87
N PHE A 164 -8.10 17.99 2.85
CA PHE A 164 -9.48 17.58 3.14
C PHE A 164 -10.45 18.61 2.55
N SER A 165 -11.74 18.28 2.50
CA SER A 165 -12.75 19.22 1.97
C SER A 165 -12.98 20.45 2.86
N ASP A 166 -12.57 20.39 4.11
CA ASP A 166 -12.74 21.41 5.13
C ASP A 166 -11.42 22.05 5.61
N GLU A 167 -10.28 21.36 5.45
CA GLU A 167 -8.96 21.87 5.85
C GLU A 167 -7.80 21.15 5.16
N THR A 168 -6.58 21.67 5.33
CA THR A 168 -5.33 21.02 4.93
C THR A 168 -4.43 20.78 6.16
N VAL A 169 -3.95 19.57 6.33
CA VAL A 169 -3.12 19.13 7.49
C VAL A 169 -1.87 18.41 7.04
#